data_2f92a2a34df5ef59437298a2899e3c76
#
_entry.id   2f92a2a34df5ef59437298a2899e3c76
#
_cell.length_a   1.000
_cell.length_b   1.000
_cell.length_c   1.000
_cell.angle_alpha   90.00
_cell.angle_beta   90.00
_cell.angle_gamma   90.00
#
_symmetry.space_group_name_H-M   'P 1'
#
loop_
_entity.id
_entity.type
_entity.pdbx_description
1 polymer ?
#
loop_
_entity_poly.entity_id
_entity_poly.type
_entity_poly.pdbx_seq_one_letter_code
_entity_poly.pdbx_strand_id
1 'polypeptide(L)'
;MRKKNEKGFALVLALVLLLVMSLMAGGLIVITSGDHKSNNTSDQYQQAFYVAETGLIQAEKTIVNQYLGPCMKVSDIVDPGSTASAEDTAAYITFKAEAEENKVEGGLFRNTRDRSMPTNTIVMEDERATPCYNSFRNIVKANFKVTHHKYENFGELIQPIFDKLISESTDDVDTTDVDESTTAENSAEEIEKEEKYLKRYQYEYFMVNVGTAPYKGTGSSIKKTSSDTVSSDTAYKLYACGTFYGKPGPLDTNHNGVAQIIIPLESLIVMPN
;
A
#
# COMPACT_ATOMS: atom_id res chain seq x y z
N MET A 1 -18.57 47.47 -69.32
CA MET A 1 -17.95 46.94 -68.10
C MET A 1 -18.30 45.45 -67.98
N ARG A 2 -17.35 44.53 -68.18
CA ARG A 2 -17.56 43.07 -68.08
C ARG A 2 -17.54 42.69 -66.61
N LYS A 3 -18.64 42.26 -66.03
CA LYS A 3 -18.72 41.67 -64.71
C LYS A 3 -17.89 40.34 -64.73
N LYS A 4 -16.71 40.34 -64.17
CA LYS A 4 -15.92 39.12 -63.97
C LYS A 4 -16.76 38.20 -63.12
N ASN A 5 -16.92 36.94 -63.56
CA ASN A 5 -17.56 35.88 -62.80
C ASN A 5 -16.64 35.44 -61.65
N GLU A 6 -16.81 36.05 -60.47
CA GLU A 6 -16.02 35.71 -59.25
C GLU A 6 -16.60 34.51 -58.47
N LYS A 7 -17.68 33.87 -59.00
CA LYS A 7 -18.36 32.75 -58.34
C LYS A 7 -17.52 31.50 -58.17
N GLY A 8 -16.52 31.27 -59.04
CA GLY A 8 -15.61 30.10 -58.94
C GLY A 8 -14.54 30.26 -57.87
N PHE A 9 -14.08 31.49 -57.63
CA PHE A 9 -13.00 31.75 -56.64
C PHE A 9 -13.49 31.54 -55.20
N ALA A 10 -14.73 31.96 -54.88
CA ALA A 10 -15.32 31.78 -53.57
C ALA A 10 -15.45 30.29 -53.16
N LEU A 11 -15.78 29.42 -54.13
CA LEU A 11 -15.91 27.98 -53.91
C LEU A 11 -14.58 27.33 -53.59
N VAL A 12 -13.51 27.70 -54.33
CA VAL A 12 -12.14 27.19 -54.05
C VAL A 12 -11.66 27.67 -52.70
N LEU A 13 -11.89 28.94 -52.34
CA LEU A 13 -11.52 29.48 -51.04
C LEU A 13 -12.24 28.77 -49.88
N ALA A 14 -13.53 28.47 -50.02
CA ALA A 14 -14.31 27.73 -49.04
C ALA A 14 -13.78 26.29 -48.86
N LEU A 15 -13.42 25.61 -49.94
CA LEU A 15 -12.83 24.27 -49.88
C LEU A 15 -11.48 24.25 -49.20
N VAL A 16 -10.61 25.23 -49.49
CA VAL A 16 -9.30 25.36 -48.81
C VAL A 16 -9.49 25.64 -47.34
N LEU A 17 -10.43 26.49 -46.96
CA LEU A 17 -10.73 26.85 -45.58
C LEU A 17 -11.26 25.65 -44.78
N LEU A 18 -12.15 24.86 -45.37
CA LEU A 18 -12.66 23.60 -44.81
C LEU A 18 -11.54 22.58 -44.63
N LEU A 19 -10.63 22.48 -45.62
CA LEU A 19 -9.49 21.56 -45.53
C LEU A 19 -8.53 21.95 -44.37
N VAL A 20 -8.21 23.24 -44.23
CA VAL A 20 -7.38 23.74 -43.15
C VAL A 20 -8.05 23.52 -41.79
N MET A 21 -9.35 23.80 -41.65
CA MET A 21 -10.08 23.55 -40.41
C MET A 21 -10.13 22.06 -40.05
N SER A 22 -10.32 21.17 -41.02
CA SER A 22 -10.31 19.71 -40.76
C SER A 22 -8.94 19.19 -40.33
N LEU A 23 -7.85 19.71 -40.90
CA LEU A 23 -6.49 19.38 -40.47
C LEU A 23 -6.18 19.88 -39.06
N MET A 24 -6.61 21.11 -38.72
CA MET A 24 -6.45 21.63 -37.36
C MET A 24 -7.27 20.82 -36.31
N ALA A 25 -8.51 20.48 -36.65
CA ALA A 25 -9.35 19.64 -35.78
C ALA A 25 -8.74 18.23 -35.56
N GLY A 26 -8.25 17.60 -36.63
CA GLY A 26 -7.57 16.32 -36.53
C GLY A 26 -6.29 16.38 -35.68
N GLY A 27 -5.51 17.45 -35.83
CA GLY A 27 -4.33 17.70 -34.99
C GLY A 27 -4.66 17.84 -33.49
N LEU A 28 -5.71 18.59 -33.15
CA LEU A 28 -6.17 18.75 -31.78
C LEU A 28 -6.61 17.42 -31.15
N ILE A 29 -7.34 16.57 -31.88
CA ILE A 29 -7.79 15.27 -31.40
C ILE A 29 -6.57 14.39 -31.05
N VAL A 30 -5.54 14.37 -31.88
CA VAL A 30 -4.33 13.56 -31.61
C VAL A 30 -3.59 14.07 -30.38
N ILE A 31 -3.42 15.37 -30.21
CA ILE A 31 -2.76 15.98 -29.06
C ILE A 31 -3.56 15.68 -27.78
N THR A 32 -4.87 15.93 -27.79
CA THR A 32 -5.73 15.68 -26.62
C THR A 32 -5.74 14.21 -26.22
N SER A 33 -5.77 13.30 -27.18
CA SER A 33 -5.69 11.85 -26.91
C SER A 33 -4.33 11.47 -26.26
N GLY A 34 -3.25 12.11 -26.71
CA GLY A 34 -1.92 11.95 -26.11
C GLY A 34 -1.85 12.44 -24.66
N ASP A 35 -2.43 13.61 -24.40
CA ASP A 35 -2.48 14.21 -23.06
C ASP A 35 -3.30 13.35 -22.08
N HIS A 36 -4.46 12.86 -22.50
CA HIS A 36 -5.27 11.94 -21.68
C HIS A 36 -4.52 10.67 -21.32
N LYS A 37 -3.79 10.08 -22.26
CA LYS A 37 -2.98 8.88 -21.98
C LYS A 37 -1.83 9.19 -21.03
N SER A 38 -1.17 10.33 -21.19
CA SER A 38 -0.08 10.77 -20.31
C SER A 38 -0.57 11.01 -18.89
N ASN A 39 -1.70 11.70 -18.72
CA ASN A 39 -2.30 11.95 -17.40
C ASN A 39 -2.68 10.64 -16.70
N ASN A 40 -3.37 9.73 -17.39
CA ASN A 40 -3.73 8.44 -16.81
C ASN A 40 -2.50 7.62 -16.37
N THR A 41 -1.42 7.67 -17.14
CA THR A 41 -0.16 7.00 -16.75
C THR A 41 0.46 7.68 -15.52
N SER A 42 0.43 9.01 -15.45
CA SER A 42 0.92 9.77 -14.29
C SER A 42 0.15 9.41 -13.00
N ASP A 43 -1.18 9.33 -13.09
CA ASP A 43 -2.04 8.95 -11.96
C ASP A 43 -1.73 7.53 -11.48
N GLN A 44 -1.54 6.58 -12.41
CA GLN A 44 -1.14 5.20 -12.08
C GLN A 44 0.21 5.14 -11.37
N TYR A 45 1.18 5.96 -11.77
CA TYR A 45 2.46 6.07 -11.09
C TYR A 45 2.33 6.62 -9.67
N GLN A 46 1.53 7.67 -9.49
CA GLN A 46 1.29 8.25 -8.16
C GLN A 46 0.59 7.27 -7.24
N GLN A 47 -0.42 6.57 -7.72
CA GLN A 47 -1.12 5.55 -6.94
C GLN A 47 -0.18 4.39 -6.58
N ALA A 48 0.62 3.88 -7.52
CA ALA A 48 1.61 2.85 -7.24
C ALA A 48 2.66 3.30 -6.21
N PHE A 49 3.01 4.60 -6.19
CA PHE A 49 3.89 5.16 -5.17
C PHE A 49 3.24 5.12 -3.78
N TYR A 50 1.98 5.56 -3.63
CA TYR A 50 1.27 5.47 -2.36
C TYR A 50 1.08 4.03 -1.88
N VAL A 51 0.87 3.11 -2.81
CA VAL A 51 0.81 1.68 -2.51
C VAL A 51 2.16 1.16 -2.01
N ALA A 52 3.28 1.61 -2.58
CA ALA A 52 4.62 1.29 -2.10
C ALA A 52 4.88 1.86 -0.70
N GLU A 53 4.48 3.11 -0.44
CA GLU A 53 4.55 3.71 0.91
C GLU A 53 3.72 2.92 1.92
N THR A 54 2.52 2.47 1.53
CA THR A 54 1.69 1.61 2.39
C THR A 54 2.43 0.31 2.74
N GLY A 55 3.05 -0.33 1.76
CA GLY A 55 3.90 -1.51 1.99
C GLY A 55 5.04 -1.23 2.97
N LEU A 56 5.68 -0.08 2.85
CA LEU A 56 6.75 0.34 3.76
C LEU A 56 6.24 0.55 5.20
N ILE A 57 5.10 1.23 5.36
CA ILE A 57 4.45 1.44 6.66
C ILE A 57 4.04 0.10 7.30
N GLN A 58 3.53 -0.85 6.51
CA GLN A 58 3.20 -2.20 7.01
C GLN A 58 4.46 -2.96 7.45
N ALA A 59 5.57 -2.83 6.73
CA ALA A 59 6.86 -3.37 7.14
C ALA A 59 7.34 -2.77 8.46
N GLU A 60 7.29 -1.45 8.60
CA GLU A 60 7.63 -0.74 9.84
C GLU A 60 6.76 -1.20 11.02
N LYS A 61 5.44 -1.25 10.81
CA LYS A 61 4.49 -1.75 11.80
C LYS A 61 4.79 -3.18 12.23
N THR A 62 5.15 -4.04 11.29
CA THR A 62 5.48 -5.44 11.56
C THR A 62 6.71 -5.54 12.46
N ILE A 63 7.79 -4.82 12.17
CA ILE A 63 9.03 -4.83 12.96
C ILE A 63 8.80 -4.24 14.35
N VAL A 64 8.09 -3.12 14.45
CA VAL A 64 7.74 -2.48 15.73
C VAL A 64 6.89 -3.42 16.59
N ASN A 65 5.92 -4.12 15.98
CA ASN A 65 5.09 -5.08 16.71
C ASN A 65 5.89 -6.28 17.20
N GLN A 66 6.84 -6.78 16.41
CA GLN A 66 7.74 -7.86 16.88
C GLN A 66 8.65 -7.39 18.03
N TYR A 67 9.19 -6.18 17.91
CA TYR A 67 10.07 -5.60 18.91
C TYR A 67 9.34 -5.27 20.23
N LEU A 68 8.18 -4.63 20.17
CA LEU A 68 7.40 -4.22 21.35
C LEU A 68 6.46 -5.31 21.86
N GLY A 69 6.22 -6.34 21.07
CA GLY A 69 5.17 -7.31 21.23
C GLY A 69 3.92 -6.92 20.44
N PRO A 70 3.17 -7.89 19.91
CA PRO A 70 1.97 -7.64 19.11
C PRO A 70 0.90 -6.91 19.91
N CYS A 71 0.17 -6.02 19.23
CA CYS A 71 -1.01 -5.36 19.80
C CYS A 71 -2.21 -6.30 19.63
N MET A 72 -2.86 -6.64 20.74
CA MET A 72 -3.98 -7.58 20.82
C MET A 72 -5.14 -6.96 21.58
N LYS A 73 -6.37 -7.43 21.35
CA LYS A 73 -7.49 -7.12 22.23
C LYS A 73 -7.51 -8.10 23.39
N VAL A 74 -7.92 -7.63 24.57
CA VAL A 74 -8.10 -8.51 25.74
C VAL A 74 -9.15 -9.59 25.46
N SER A 75 -10.15 -9.30 24.61
CA SER A 75 -11.15 -10.27 24.14
C SER A 75 -10.57 -11.43 23.34
N ASP A 76 -9.43 -11.21 22.71
CA ASP A 76 -8.79 -12.21 21.82
C ASP A 76 -7.89 -13.19 22.59
N ILE A 77 -7.75 -13.00 23.92
CA ILE A 77 -7.05 -13.93 24.79
C ILE A 77 -7.94 -15.16 24.98
N VAL A 78 -7.52 -16.26 24.36
CA VAL A 78 -8.27 -17.52 24.36
C VAL A 78 -8.12 -18.23 25.68
N ASP A 79 -9.24 -18.63 26.30
CA ASP A 79 -9.24 -19.50 27.48
C ASP A 79 -8.74 -20.90 27.11
N PRO A 80 -7.73 -21.45 27.80
CA PRO A 80 -7.18 -22.78 27.50
C PRO A 80 -8.17 -23.93 27.71
N GLY A 81 -9.35 -23.65 28.29
CA GLY A 81 -10.43 -24.61 28.46
C GLY A 81 -10.24 -25.56 29.67
N SER A 82 -11.27 -26.36 29.93
CA SER A 82 -11.36 -27.25 31.09
C SER A 82 -10.38 -28.44 31.10
N THR A 83 -9.72 -28.70 29.94
CA THR A 83 -8.75 -29.80 29.80
C THR A 83 -7.29 -29.31 29.98
N ALA A 84 -7.08 -28.01 30.18
CA ALA A 84 -5.77 -27.45 30.38
C ALA A 84 -5.16 -27.87 31.73
N SER A 85 -3.83 -27.88 31.80
CA SER A 85 -3.14 -28.11 33.06
C SER A 85 -3.39 -26.99 34.06
N ALA A 86 -3.20 -27.26 35.33
CA ALA A 86 -3.31 -26.22 36.38
C ALA A 86 -2.29 -25.07 36.15
N GLU A 87 -1.14 -25.38 35.58
CA GLU A 87 -0.08 -24.42 35.24
C GLU A 87 -0.51 -23.52 34.08
N ASP A 88 -1.11 -24.08 33.01
CA ASP A 88 -1.60 -23.32 31.86
C ASP A 88 -2.77 -22.39 32.28
N THR A 89 -3.65 -22.89 33.16
CA THR A 89 -4.77 -22.10 33.68
C THR A 89 -4.28 -20.93 34.53
N ALA A 90 -3.26 -21.15 35.39
CA ALA A 90 -2.66 -20.09 36.19
C ALA A 90 -1.93 -19.05 35.32
N ALA A 91 -1.20 -19.51 34.30
CA ALA A 91 -0.53 -18.65 33.31
C ALA A 91 -1.55 -17.78 32.55
N TYR A 92 -2.67 -18.37 32.10
CA TYR A 92 -3.76 -17.65 31.44
C TYR A 92 -4.37 -16.57 32.37
N ILE A 93 -4.70 -16.90 33.61
CA ILE A 93 -5.29 -15.95 34.56
C ILE A 93 -4.36 -14.76 34.79
N THR A 94 -3.07 -15.04 35.01
CA THR A 94 -2.04 -14.01 35.21
C THR A 94 -1.91 -13.13 33.97
N PHE A 95 -1.84 -13.73 32.79
CA PHE A 95 -1.71 -12.99 31.53
C PHE A 95 -2.93 -12.11 31.26
N LYS A 96 -4.14 -12.63 31.49
CA LYS A 96 -5.38 -11.87 31.33
C LYS A 96 -5.47 -10.70 32.31
N ALA A 97 -5.04 -10.89 33.55
CA ALA A 97 -5.01 -9.81 34.55
C ALA A 97 -4.02 -8.70 34.15
N GLU A 98 -2.80 -9.05 33.68
CA GLU A 98 -1.83 -8.09 33.16
C GLU A 98 -2.36 -7.33 31.94
N ALA A 99 -3.06 -8.03 31.03
CA ALA A 99 -3.67 -7.45 29.85
C ALA A 99 -4.81 -6.47 30.20
N GLU A 100 -5.62 -6.79 31.21
CA GLU A 100 -6.69 -5.92 31.72
C GLU A 100 -6.13 -4.67 32.40
N GLU A 101 -5.02 -4.79 33.14
CA GLU A 101 -4.35 -3.67 33.82
C GLU A 101 -3.71 -2.70 32.80
N ASN A 102 -3.09 -3.23 31.76
CA ASN A 102 -2.31 -2.47 30.76
C ASN A 102 -3.10 -2.11 29.50
N LYS A 103 -4.41 -2.37 29.46
CA LYS A 103 -5.22 -2.05 28.30
C LYS A 103 -5.42 -0.53 28.14
N VAL A 104 -5.37 -0.11 26.87
CA VAL A 104 -5.74 1.25 26.45
C VAL A 104 -7.17 1.28 25.95
N GLU A 105 -7.64 2.47 25.56
CA GLU A 105 -8.95 2.67 24.97
C GLU A 105 -9.20 1.68 23.80
N GLY A 106 -10.41 1.09 23.77
CA GLY A 106 -10.74 0.02 22.81
C GLY A 106 -10.31 -1.40 23.24
N GLY A 107 -9.82 -1.58 24.48
CA GLY A 107 -9.44 -2.89 25.03
C GLY A 107 -8.16 -3.48 24.41
N LEU A 108 -7.32 -2.64 23.79
CA LEU A 108 -6.05 -3.04 23.19
C LEU A 108 -4.94 -3.03 24.25
N PHE A 109 -4.06 -4.03 24.19
CA PHE A 109 -2.82 -4.09 25.00
C PHE A 109 -1.66 -4.64 24.18
N ARG A 110 -0.43 -4.44 24.64
CA ARG A 110 0.76 -5.03 24.03
C ARG A 110 1.18 -6.31 24.74
N ASN A 111 1.26 -7.40 23.98
CA ASN A 111 1.74 -8.67 24.50
C ASN A 111 3.29 -8.69 24.51
N THR A 112 3.87 -8.19 25.60
CA THR A 112 5.33 -8.11 25.76
C THR A 112 6.02 -9.47 25.91
N ARG A 113 5.27 -10.55 26.13
CA ARG A 113 5.80 -11.93 26.23
C ARG A 113 6.22 -12.46 24.85
N ASP A 114 5.61 -11.99 23.79
CA ASP A 114 5.90 -12.38 22.40
C ASP A 114 6.89 -11.44 21.70
N ARG A 115 7.66 -10.70 22.48
CA ARG A 115 8.74 -9.85 21.95
C ARG A 115 9.83 -10.69 21.32
N SER A 116 10.25 -10.33 20.14
CA SER A 116 11.36 -10.98 19.45
C SER A 116 12.14 -10.00 18.59
N MET A 117 13.45 -10.28 18.47
CA MET A 117 14.29 -9.60 17.48
C MET A 117 14.36 -10.49 16.24
N PRO A 118 13.71 -10.08 15.13
CA PRO A 118 13.68 -10.90 13.94
C PRO A 118 15.08 -11.09 13.34
N THR A 119 15.38 -12.34 12.97
CA THR A 119 16.63 -12.74 12.32
C THR A 119 16.39 -13.18 10.89
N ASN A 120 17.42 -13.09 10.03
CA ASN A 120 17.33 -13.46 8.61
C ASN A 120 17.25 -14.99 8.44
N THR A 121 16.06 -15.55 8.41
CA THR A 121 15.79 -16.98 8.30
C THR A 121 15.16 -17.41 6.98
N ILE A 122 14.44 -16.52 6.32
CA ILE A 122 13.70 -16.80 5.08
C ILE A 122 14.66 -16.60 3.91
N VAL A 123 14.91 -17.66 3.14
CA VAL A 123 15.72 -17.58 1.91
C VAL A 123 14.84 -17.11 0.76
N MET A 124 15.26 -16.06 0.08
CA MET A 124 14.65 -15.58 -1.16
C MET A 124 15.27 -16.32 -2.35
N GLU A 125 14.72 -17.48 -2.67
CA GLU A 125 15.12 -18.29 -3.83
C GLU A 125 14.41 -17.81 -5.11
N ASP A 126 14.86 -18.32 -6.27
CA ASP A 126 14.33 -17.95 -7.59
C ASP A 126 12.82 -18.13 -7.73
N GLU A 127 12.23 -19.09 -7.02
CA GLU A 127 10.77 -19.32 -7.00
C GLU A 127 10.00 -18.20 -6.27
N ARG A 128 10.68 -17.44 -5.40
CA ARG A 128 10.15 -16.26 -4.70
C ARG A 128 10.64 -14.95 -5.27
N ALA A 129 11.37 -15.02 -6.39
CA ALA A 129 11.90 -13.84 -7.08
C ALA A 129 10.78 -13.06 -7.76
N THR A 130 10.05 -12.30 -6.96
CA THR A 130 8.97 -11.41 -7.40
C THR A 130 9.50 -10.28 -8.27
N PRO A 131 8.65 -9.62 -9.06
CA PRO A 131 9.02 -8.40 -9.76
C PRO A 131 9.60 -7.33 -8.83
N CYS A 132 9.08 -7.22 -7.59
CA CYS A 132 9.58 -6.33 -6.57
C CYS A 132 11.02 -6.64 -6.19
N TYR A 133 11.30 -7.86 -5.78
CA TYR A 133 12.65 -8.30 -5.41
C TYR A 133 13.66 -8.03 -6.53
N ASN A 134 13.26 -8.27 -7.77
CA ASN A 134 14.09 -8.05 -8.95
C ASN A 134 14.33 -6.56 -9.28
N SER A 135 13.51 -5.65 -8.79
CA SER A 135 13.64 -4.21 -9.02
C SER A 135 14.80 -3.58 -8.24
N PHE A 136 15.24 -4.21 -7.13
CA PHE A 136 16.35 -3.72 -6.32
C PHE A 136 17.69 -4.21 -6.85
N ARG A 137 18.47 -3.29 -7.43
CA ARG A 137 19.77 -3.59 -8.06
C ARG A 137 20.88 -3.87 -7.05
N ASN A 138 20.75 -3.37 -5.83
CA ASN A 138 21.79 -3.43 -4.80
C ASN A 138 21.75 -4.71 -3.96
N ILE A 139 20.79 -5.60 -4.22
CA ILE A 139 20.66 -6.86 -3.50
C ILE A 139 21.48 -7.93 -4.19
N VAL A 140 22.41 -8.55 -3.43
CA VAL A 140 23.13 -9.74 -3.90
C VAL A 140 22.17 -10.92 -3.82
N LYS A 141 21.71 -11.39 -4.96
CA LYS A 141 20.60 -12.35 -5.08
C LYS A 141 20.95 -13.76 -4.58
N ALA A 142 22.21 -14.17 -4.59
CA ALA A 142 22.62 -15.49 -4.16
C ALA A 142 22.48 -15.65 -2.64
N ASN A 143 21.63 -16.57 -2.19
CA ASN A 143 21.38 -16.88 -0.78
C ASN A 143 20.91 -15.68 0.07
N PHE A 144 20.21 -14.73 -0.53
CA PHE A 144 19.67 -13.57 0.17
C PHE A 144 18.62 -14.02 1.17
N LYS A 145 18.85 -13.71 2.45
CA LYS A 145 17.94 -14.07 3.53
C LYS A 145 17.28 -12.83 4.10
N VAL A 146 15.99 -12.95 4.35
CA VAL A 146 15.15 -11.89 4.92
C VAL A 146 14.56 -12.33 6.27
N THR A 147 14.20 -11.38 7.10
CA THR A 147 13.50 -11.65 8.36
C THR A 147 12.03 -11.89 8.15
N HIS A 148 11.46 -11.17 7.19
CA HIS A 148 10.05 -11.21 6.86
C HIS A 148 9.85 -10.92 5.39
N HIS A 149 8.85 -11.56 4.77
CA HIS A 149 8.40 -11.30 3.41
C HIS A 149 6.89 -11.40 3.37
N LYS A 150 6.23 -10.36 2.86
CA LYS A 150 4.79 -10.33 2.72
C LYS A 150 4.40 -9.64 1.43
N TYR A 151 3.27 -10.10 0.89
CA TYR A 151 2.68 -9.66 -0.33
C TYR A 151 1.17 -9.62 -0.15
N GLU A 152 0.54 -8.49 -0.46
CA GLU A 152 -0.90 -8.29 -0.28
C GLU A 152 -1.50 -7.43 -1.39
N ASN A 153 -2.78 -7.61 -1.62
CA ASN A 153 -3.56 -6.77 -2.52
C ASN A 153 -3.97 -5.49 -1.80
N PHE A 154 -3.72 -4.34 -2.43
CA PHE A 154 -4.05 -3.05 -1.85
C PHE A 154 -5.57 -2.85 -1.73
N GLY A 155 -6.36 -3.28 -2.74
CA GLY A 155 -7.81 -3.21 -2.71
C GLY A 155 -8.41 -4.01 -1.56
N GLU A 156 -7.86 -5.20 -1.22
CA GLU A 156 -8.31 -5.98 -0.09
C GLU A 156 -7.99 -5.33 1.26
N LEU A 157 -6.85 -4.65 1.37
CA LEU A 157 -6.47 -3.92 2.58
C LEU A 157 -7.46 -2.80 2.91
N ILE A 158 -7.98 -2.10 1.90
CA ILE A 158 -8.89 -0.96 2.07
C ILE A 158 -10.36 -1.34 1.96
N GLN A 159 -10.69 -2.58 1.60
CA GLN A 159 -12.06 -3.07 1.47
C GLN A 159 -12.94 -2.77 2.69
N PRO A 160 -12.49 -2.96 3.96
CA PRO A 160 -13.31 -2.63 5.12
C PRO A 160 -13.73 -1.15 5.20
N ILE A 161 -12.96 -0.25 4.57
CA ILE A 161 -13.27 1.18 4.48
C ILE A 161 -14.41 1.40 3.48
N PHE A 162 -14.36 0.73 2.32
CA PHE A 162 -15.42 0.80 1.32
C PHE A 162 -16.72 0.18 1.83
N ASP A 163 -16.66 -0.97 2.50
CA ASP A 163 -17.83 -1.61 3.11
C ASP A 163 -18.51 -0.67 4.11
N LYS A 164 -17.72 0.08 4.90
CA LYS A 164 -18.23 1.06 5.82
C LYS A 164 -18.88 2.25 5.10
N LEU A 165 -18.24 2.79 4.05
CA LEU A 165 -18.79 3.89 3.26
C LEU A 165 -20.11 3.49 2.58
N ILE A 166 -20.19 2.28 2.05
CA ILE A 166 -21.42 1.75 1.45
C ILE A 166 -22.52 1.64 2.51
N SER A 167 -22.22 1.10 3.72
CA SER A 167 -23.20 0.99 4.79
C SER A 167 -23.71 2.36 5.28
N GLU A 168 -22.83 3.34 5.40
CA GLU A 168 -23.20 4.71 5.81
C GLU A 168 -24.01 5.43 4.73
N SER A 169 -23.76 5.19 3.43
CA SER A 169 -24.52 5.79 2.34
C SER A 169 -25.94 5.22 2.22
N THR A 170 -26.20 4.03 2.73
CA THR A 170 -27.53 3.40 2.73
C THR A 170 -28.39 3.77 3.94
N ASP A 171 -27.78 4.20 5.06
CA ASP A 171 -28.51 4.52 6.30
C ASP A 171 -29.13 5.95 6.32
N ASP A 172 -28.66 6.85 5.45
CA ASP A 172 -29.10 8.26 5.42
C ASP A 172 -30.28 8.54 4.46
N VAL A 173 -30.87 7.51 3.85
CA VAL A 173 -32.04 7.68 3.00
C VAL A 173 -33.33 7.84 3.83
N ASP A 174 -33.57 9.08 4.27
CA ASP A 174 -34.89 9.47 4.79
C ASP A 174 -35.90 9.43 3.63
N THR A 175 -36.82 8.49 3.69
CA THR A 175 -37.73 8.04 2.60
C THR A 175 -38.82 9.03 2.21
N THR A 176 -38.60 10.33 2.28
CA THR A 176 -39.64 11.33 1.98
C THR A 176 -39.56 12.01 0.62
N ASP A 177 -38.48 11.85 -0.17
CA ASP A 177 -38.37 12.44 -1.49
C ASP A 177 -38.00 11.41 -2.58
N VAL A 178 -38.85 11.27 -3.56
CA VAL A 178 -38.94 10.18 -4.55
C VAL A 178 -37.86 10.26 -5.65
N ASP A 179 -36.98 11.25 -5.63
CA ASP A 179 -35.95 11.47 -6.67
C ASP A 179 -34.51 11.07 -6.27
N GLU A 180 -34.26 10.62 -5.02
CA GLU A 180 -32.93 10.31 -4.51
C GLU A 180 -32.45 8.87 -4.70
N SER A 181 -33.34 7.93 -5.09
CA SER A 181 -32.96 6.52 -5.29
C SER A 181 -31.92 6.33 -6.41
N THR A 182 -31.91 7.19 -7.41
CA THR A 182 -30.95 7.14 -8.53
C THR A 182 -29.54 7.62 -8.14
N THR A 183 -29.43 8.50 -7.15
CA THR A 183 -28.11 9.00 -6.68
C THR A 183 -27.39 8.01 -5.78
N ALA A 184 -28.11 7.30 -4.91
CA ALA A 184 -27.53 6.30 -4.02
C ALA A 184 -27.07 5.03 -4.77
N GLU A 185 -27.86 4.57 -5.75
CA GLU A 185 -27.46 3.45 -6.61
C GLU A 185 -26.23 3.79 -7.46
N ASN A 186 -26.17 5.00 -8.02
CA ASN A 186 -25.02 5.46 -8.80
C ASN A 186 -23.74 5.58 -7.95
N SER A 187 -23.86 6.00 -6.68
CA SER A 187 -22.71 6.09 -5.78
C SER A 187 -22.17 4.71 -5.39
N ALA A 188 -23.04 3.71 -5.17
CA ALA A 188 -22.62 2.34 -4.90
C ALA A 188 -21.91 1.69 -6.09
N GLU A 189 -22.41 1.89 -7.32
CA GLU A 189 -21.73 1.40 -8.52
C GLU A 189 -20.36 2.08 -8.76
N GLU A 190 -20.23 3.34 -8.43
CA GLU A 190 -18.96 4.06 -8.55
C GLU A 190 -17.94 3.54 -7.53
N ILE A 191 -18.36 3.30 -6.28
CA ILE A 191 -17.53 2.71 -5.24
C ILE A 191 -17.05 1.30 -5.65
N GLU A 192 -17.94 0.46 -6.19
CA GLU A 192 -17.58 -0.88 -6.66
C GLU A 192 -16.58 -0.84 -7.82
N LYS A 193 -16.73 0.13 -8.73
CA LYS A 193 -15.77 0.35 -9.83
C LYS A 193 -14.40 0.75 -9.31
N GLU A 194 -14.37 1.64 -8.32
CA GLU A 194 -13.11 2.10 -7.70
C GLU A 194 -12.43 0.98 -6.91
N GLU A 195 -13.18 0.21 -6.13
CA GLU A 195 -12.67 -0.99 -5.43
C GLU A 195 -12.03 -1.96 -6.42
N LYS A 196 -12.74 -2.26 -7.52
CA LYS A 196 -12.24 -3.16 -8.57
C LYS A 196 -11.00 -2.60 -9.28
N TYR A 197 -10.91 -1.28 -9.41
CA TYR A 197 -9.72 -0.61 -9.93
C TYR A 197 -8.54 -0.74 -8.96
N LEU A 198 -8.75 -0.51 -7.67
CA LEU A 198 -7.72 -0.58 -6.65
C LEU A 198 -7.22 -2.00 -6.37
N LYS A 199 -8.03 -3.04 -6.65
CA LYS A 199 -7.59 -4.44 -6.65
C LYS A 199 -6.51 -4.76 -7.71
N ARG A 200 -6.23 -3.85 -8.63
CA ARG A 200 -5.12 -3.95 -9.60
C ARG A 200 -3.77 -3.54 -9.01
N TYR A 201 -3.78 -2.94 -7.83
CA TYR A 201 -2.59 -2.55 -7.11
C TYR A 201 -2.25 -3.57 -6.04
N GLN A 202 -0.96 -3.86 -5.93
CA GLN A 202 -0.43 -4.79 -4.94
C GLN A 202 0.80 -4.17 -4.31
N TYR A 203 0.99 -4.42 -3.03
CA TYR A 203 2.24 -4.10 -2.37
C TYR A 203 2.94 -5.37 -1.91
N GLU A 204 4.24 -5.31 -1.97
CA GLU A 204 5.13 -6.33 -1.47
C GLU A 204 6.17 -5.67 -0.60
N TYR A 205 6.50 -6.27 0.53
CA TYR A 205 7.62 -5.83 1.32
C TYR A 205 8.42 -7.00 1.86
N PHE A 206 9.70 -6.75 2.05
CA PHE A 206 10.59 -7.67 2.75
C PHE A 206 11.60 -6.88 3.58
N MET A 207 12.08 -7.51 4.65
CA MET A 207 12.92 -6.87 5.65
C MET A 207 14.18 -7.68 5.89
N VAL A 208 15.30 -6.98 6.11
CA VAL A 208 16.60 -7.58 6.32
C VAL A 208 17.22 -7.01 7.58
N ASN A 209 17.65 -7.88 8.49
CA ASN A 209 18.51 -7.48 9.58
C ASN A 209 19.93 -7.26 9.01
N VAL A 210 20.39 -6.02 9.03
CA VAL A 210 21.70 -5.62 8.49
C VAL A 210 22.79 -5.55 9.58
N GLY A 211 22.45 -5.96 10.80
CA GLY A 211 23.39 -6.00 11.93
C GLY A 211 23.25 -4.81 12.86
N THR A 212 24.34 -4.46 13.51
CA THR A 212 24.37 -3.39 14.52
C THR A 212 24.67 -2.03 13.88
N ALA A 213 23.91 -1.01 14.32
CA ALA A 213 24.15 0.38 13.93
C ALA A 213 24.29 1.27 15.18
N PRO A 214 25.14 2.31 15.14
CA PRO A 214 25.23 3.26 16.23
C PRO A 214 23.93 4.07 16.30
N TYR A 215 23.23 4.00 17.42
CA TYR A 215 22.03 4.79 17.67
C TYR A 215 22.34 5.94 18.62
N LYS A 216 21.98 7.15 18.24
CA LYS A 216 21.92 8.30 19.14
C LYS A 216 20.46 8.55 19.46
N GLY A 217 20.04 8.20 20.67
CA GLY A 217 18.68 8.48 21.16
C GLY A 217 18.33 9.96 20.97
N THR A 218 17.11 10.22 20.49
CA THR A 218 16.54 11.58 20.45
C THR A 218 16.38 12.07 21.88
N GLY A 219 17.24 12.97 22.31
CA GLY A 219 17.20 13.55 23.66
C GLY A 219 18.54 13.67 24.36
N SER A 220 19.59 13.08 23.82
CA SER A 220 20.93 13.35 24.34
C SER A 220 21.30 14.81 24.02
N SER A 221 21.47 15.61 25.09
CA SER A 221 22.02 16.97 25.04
C SER A 221 23.26 16.99 24.12
N ILE A 222 23.42 18.06 23.36
CA ILE A 222 24.58 18.34 22.48
C ILE A 222 25.92 18.30 23.27
N LYS A 223 25.89 18.23 24.59
CA LYS A 223 27.04 18.05 25.44
C LYS A 223 27.52 16.63 25.35
N LYS A 224 28.52 16.39 24.49
CA LYS A 224 29.33 15.18 24.43
C LYS A 224 29.98 14.96 25.79
N THR A 225 29.42 14.05 26.60
CA THR A 225 30.13 13.50 27.73
C THR A 225 30.99 12.33 27.23
N SER A 226 32.23 12.25 27.67
CA SER A 226 33.24 11.25 27.26
C SER A 226 32.90 9.82 27.66
N SER A 227 31.73 9.56 28.20
CA SER A 227 31.21 8.27 28.65
C SER A 227 30.00 7.75 27.82
N ASP A 228 29.70 8.36 26.68
CA ASP A 228 28.65 7.86 25.80
C ASP A 228 29.11 6.52 25.22
N THR A 229 28.82 5.44 25.94
CA THR A 229 28.76 4.10 25.38
C THR A 229 27.74 4.16 24.25
N VAL A 230 28.25 4.10 23.02
CA VAL A 230 27.41 3.94 21.84
C VAL A 230 26.70 2.62 22.01
N SER A 231 25.42 2.64 22.40
CA SER A 231 24.63 1.40 22.41
C SER A 231 24.57 0.90 20.96
N SER A 232 24.97 -0.34 20.78
CA SER A 232 24.89 -0.99 19.47
C SER A 232 23.47 -1.51 19.30
N ASP A 233 22.66 -0.75 18.60
CA ASP A 233 21.27 -1.13 18.33
C ASP A 233 21.16 -1.94 17.05
N THR A 234 20.08 -2.69 16.90
CA THR A 234 19.87 -3.54 15.72
C THR A 234 19.22 -2.74 14.58
N ALA A 235 19.86 -2.76 13.42
CA ALA A 235 19.36 -2.08 12.22
C ALA A 235 18.66 -3.05 11.27
N TYR A 236 17.53 -2.60 10.75
CA TYR A 236 16.74 -3.32 9.75
C TYR A 236 16.58 -2.46 8.51
N LYS A 237 16.90 -3.03 7.36
CA LYS A 237 16.63 -2.41 6.08
C LYS A 237 15.31 -2.95 5.55
N LEU A 238 14.41 -2.03 5.23
CA LEU A 238 13.07 -2.31 4.72
C LEU A 238 13.05 -2.04 3.22
N TYR A 239 12.46 -2.94 2.49
CA TYR A 239 12.23 -2.84 1.07
C TYR A 239 10.76 -3.01 0.81
N ALA A 240 10.15 -2.11 0.07
CA ALA A 240 8.76 -2.22 -0.34
C ALA A 240 8.58 -1.81 -1.79
N CYS A 241 7.60 -2.40 -2.46
CA CYS A 241 7.19 -1.99 -3.79
C CYS A 241 5.69 -1.86 -3.88
N GLY A 242 5.25 -0.84 -4.62
CA GLY A 242 3.91 -0.80 -5.19
C GLY A 242 3.94 -1.26 -6.63
N THR A 243 3.10 -2.21 -6.96
CA THR A 243 2.98 -2.77 -8.30
C THR A 243 1.59 -2.55 -8.85
N PHE A 244 1.50 -2.17 -10.12
CA PHE A 244 0.25 -2.04 -10.86
C PHE A 244 0.18 -3.06 -11.97
N TYR A 245 -0.92 -3.80 -12.03
CA TYR A 245 -1.21 -4.80 -13.05
C TYR A 245 -2.32 -4.29 -13.98
N GLY A 246 -2.13 -4.37 -15.28
CA GLY A 246 -3.08 -3.86 -16.28
C GLY A 246 -4.44 -4.57 -16.29
N LYS A 247 -4.55 -5.76 -15.69
CA LYS A 247 -5.80 -6.51 -15.49
C LYS A 247 -5.90 -6.91 -14.03
N PRO A 248 -7.10 -6.86 -13.41
CA PRO A 248 -7.29 -7.46 -12.11
C PRO A 248 -7.00 -8.96 -12.26
N GLY A 249 -5.87 -9.38 -11.71
CA GLY A 249 -5.56 -10.80 -11.57
C GLY A 249 -6.19 -11.30 -10.28
N PRO A 250 -6.63 -12.57 -10.20
CA PRO A 250 -6.74 -13.20 -8.91
C PRO A 250 -5.35 -13.08 -8.25
N LEU A 251 -5.33 -13.04 -6.92
CA LEU A 251 -4.11 -13.26 -6.12
C LEU A 251 -3.57 -14.65 -6.46
N ASP A 252 -3.03 -14.80 -7.66
CA ASP A 252 -2.39 -16.02 -8.07
C ASP A 252 -1.00 -16.00 -7.44
N THR A 253 -0.79 -16.91 -6.52
CA THR A 253 0.47 -17.15 -5.82
C THR A 253 1.66 -17.36 -6.78
N ASN A 254 1.39 -17.48 -8.07
CA ASN A 254 2.38 -17.71 -9.11
C ASN A 254 2.85 -16.46 -9.86
N HIS A 255 2.41 -15.24 -9.46
CA HIS A 255 2.86 -13.95 -10.03
C HIS A 255 2.90 -13.89 -11.58
N ASN A 256 1.99 -14.60 -12.25
CA ASN A 256 1.94 -14.70 -13.71
C ASN A 256 1.45 -13.42 -14.43
N GLY A 257 1.09 -12.38 -13.68
CA GLY A 257 0.79 -11.06 -14.23
C GLY A 257 2.06 -10.27 -14.55
N VAL A 258 2.15 -9.73 -15.75
CA VAL A 258 3.22 -8.76 -16.07
C VAL A 258 2.88 -7.44 -15.38
N ALA A 259 3.68 -7.07 -14.38
CA ALA A 259 3.58 -5.77 -13.74
C ALA A 259 3.90 -4.67 -14.77
N GLN A 260 2.99 -3.70 -14.92
CA GLN A 260 3.16 -2.58 -15.84
C GLN A 260 3.96 -1.44 -15.20
N ILE A 261 3.77 -1.26 -13.90
CA ILE A 261 4.47 -0.25 -13.10
C ILE A 261 4.97 -0.92 -11.83
N ILE A 262 6.22 -0.68 -11.47
CA ILE A 262 6.84 -1.13 -10.23
C ILE A 262 7.58 0.06 -9.64
N ILE A 263 7.25 0.42 -8.41
CA ILE A 263 7.89 1.51 -7.68
C ILE A 263 8.56 0.94 -6.43
N PRO A 264 9.88 0.79 -6.43
CA PRO A 264 10.63 0.31 -5.29
C PRO A 264 10.95 1.47 -4.32
N LEU A 265 10.78 1.23 -3.02
CA LEU A 265 11.15 2.12 -1.93
C LEU A 265 12.02 1.38 -0.91
N GLU A 266 12.94 2.10 -0.31
CA GLU A 266 13.83 1.60 0.76
C GLU A 266 13.74 2.49 1.99
N SER A 267 13.78 1.89 3.17
CA SER A 267 13.88 2.59 4.46
C SER A 267 14.85 1.85 5.39
N LEU A 268 15.32 2.54 6.41
CA LEU A 268 16.19 1.98 7.45
C LEU A 268 15.61 2.31 8.82
N ILE A 269 15.38 1.29 9.62
CA ILE A 269 14.95 1.43 11.01
C ILE A 269 16.05 0.90 11.93
N VAL A 270 16.29 1.62 13.01
CA VAL A 270 17.20 1.19 14.09
C VAL A 270 16.39 0.99 15.35
N MET A 271 16.44 -0.22 15.89
CA MET A 271 15.75 -0.62 17.12
C MET A 271 16.76 -0.72 18.25
N PRO A 272 16.49 -0.09 19.41
CA PRO A 272 17.34 -0.22 20.59
C PRO A 272 17.35 -1.66 21.09
N ASN A 273 18.53 -2.12 21.56
CA ASN A 273 18.70 -3.44 22.17
C ASN A 273 18.28 -3.45 23.63
#